data_c8660f8dafdee11953df0dceb33d2772
#
_entry.id   c8660f8dafdee11953df0dceb33d2772
#
_cell.length_a   1.000
_cell.length_b   1.000
_cell.length_c   1.000
_cell.angle_alpha   90.00
_cell.angle_beta   90.00
_cell.angle_gamma   90.00
#
_symmetry.space_group_name_H-M   'P 1'
#
loop_
_entity.id
_entity.type
_entity.pdbx_description
1 polymer ?
#
loop_
_entity_poly.entity_id
_entity_poly.type
_entity_poly.pdbx_seq_one_letter_code
_entity_poly.pdbx_strand_id
1 'polypeptide(L)'
;MLIIPLTGALSKKNPPIVTIGIIAVCCFVFFVIQSGDRRKHEQAQEFYFDSGLYKIELSAYFTYLSTTKQDKRAEALAKKENWSRQAIVVWYQRMMQDAEFQAKLLNDEIIRGDQQGFPEWKQLRTQYEDILSRVVAVRYGFRPAFPTYFTPFTYMFLHGGFGHLLGNMIFLWLVGCALEVGCGRVLYAGLYLLTGVLAVGLYHLVYITSTVPLIGASAAIAGLMGAYTLLYGRRKIKVFYSLGFYFNYTRVPALVLLPLWIGNECFQLFFGGASEVAYVAHLGGLASGAVLGFVGKKCLGAAMEPQAAPQDSREEQVSLLDEALEKLGKLDMDGARVLLERVLEKDPGNTKALAHLFHIDKLHPESEQFHATASRLFLRLTNDKAEHGAVYTFFQEYVRVSPRLRLEQQLLFRISSVLVAQGHPEDGERIMAMLLRSHPRAAGIPTGILNLARAYLHLGKLDKGRTCLQVICRQYPESSECHIARKLLQGQTQS
;
A
#
# COMPACT_ATOMS: atom_id res chain seq x y z
N MET A 1 -2.18 15.43 13.43
CA MET A 1 -1.38 15.32 12.19
C MET A 1 -1.39 13.87 11.74
N LEU A 2 -1.72 13.59 10.47
CA LEU A 2 -1.77 12.23 9.93
C LEU A 2 -0.65 12.08 8.89
N ILE A 3 0.23 11.08 9.07
CA ILE A 3 1.33 10.78 8.14
C ILE A 3 1.31 9.29 7.84
N ILE A 4 1.07 8.94 6.59
CA ILE A 4 0.88 7.56 6.15
C ILE A 4 1.86 7.25 5.02
N PRO A 5 2.71 6.22 5.15
CA PRO A 5 3.49 5.72 4.05
C PRO A 5 2.56 5.02 3.04
N LEU A 6 2.71 5.35 1.77
CA LEU A 6 1.96 4.70 0.70
C LEU A 6 2.79 3.55 0.15
N THR A 7 2.20 2.37 0.17
CA THR A 7 2.79 1.17 -0.43
C THR A 7 2.46 1.12 -1.91
N GLY A 8 3.40 0.61 -2.69
CA GLY A 8 3.17 0.32 -4.10
C GLY A 8 2.06 -0.74 -4.31
N ALA A 9 1.57 -0.93 -5.57
CA ALA A 9 0.51 -1.89 -5.85
C ALA A 9 0.93 -3.31 -5.49
N LEU A 10 0.03 -3.99 -4.80
CA LEU A 10 0.21 -5.38 -4.39
C LEU A 10 0.27 -6.29 -5.63
N SER A 11 1.27 -7.15 -5.68
CA SER A 11 1.39 -8.15 -6.73
C SER A 11 0.47 -9.34 -6.45
N LYS A 12 -0.31 -9.76 -7.46
CA LYS A 12 -1.11 -11.00 -7.38
C LYS A 12 -0.24 -12.25 -7.14
N LYS A 13 1.05 -12.20 -7.48
CA LYS A 13 1.98 -13.33 -7.32
C LYS A 13 2.48 -13.50 -5.87
N ASN A 14 2.48 -12.43 -5.06
CA ASN A 14 2.90 -12.47 -3.66
C ASN A 14 1.92 -11.68 -2.77
N PRO A 15 0.73 -12.23 -2.47
CA PRO A 15 -0.25 -11.56 -1.64
C PRO A 15 0.19 -11.54 -0.16
N PRO A 16 -0.14 -10.47 0.60
CA PRO A 16 0.17 -10.32 2.02
C PRO A 16 -0.78 -11.15 2.90
N ILE A 17 -0.60 -12.48 2.90
CA ILE A 17 -1.54 -13.43 3.51
C ILE A 17 -1.58 -13.27 5.03
N VAL A 18 -0.44 -12.99 5.68
CA VAL A 18 -0.38 -12.85 7.14
C VAL A 18 -1.10 -11.57 7.57
N THR A 19 -0.89 -10.46 6.88
CA THR A 19 -1.62 -9.21 7.12
C THR A 19 -3.13 -9.40 6.99
N ILE A 20 -3.57 -10.05 5.90
CA ILE A 20 -4.99 -10.39 5.68
C ILE A 20 -5.50 -11.30 6.80
N GLY A 21 -4.72 -12.29 7.21
CA GLY A 21 -5.05 -13.21 8.31
C GLY A 21 -5.24 -12.47 9.65
N ILE A 22 -4.33 -11.57 10.01
CA ILE A 22 -4.43 -10.77 11.25
C ILE A 22 -5.69 -9.88 11.19
N ILE A 23 -5.95 -9.21 10.06
CA ILE A 23 -7.15 -8.40 9.85
C ILE A 23 -8.41 -9.26 10.02
N ALA A 24 -8.45 -10.43 9.40
CA ALA A 24 -9.59 -11.34 9.49
C ALA A 24 -9.83 -11.80 10.93
N VAL A 25 -8.76 -12.13 11.69
CA VAL A 25 -8.86 -12.50 13.11
C VAL A 25 -9.37 -11.34 13.93
N CYS A 26 -8.86 -10.11 13.77
CA CYS A 26 -9.34 -8.93 14.50
C CYS A 26 -10.82 -8.66 14.21
N CYS A 27 -11.23 -8.73 12.95
CA CYS A 27 -12.63 -8.57 12.56
C CYS A 27 -13.51 -9.69 13.15
N PHE A 28 -13.08 -10.94 13.08
CA PHE A 28 -13.81 -12.06 13.67
C PHE A 28 -13.97 -11.91 15.19
N VAL A 29 -12.89 -11.59 15.89
CA VAL A 29 -12.92 -11.35 17.33
C VAL A 29 -13.90 -10.22 17.67
N PHE A 30 -13.84 -9.11 16.97
CA PHE A 30 -14.70 -7.96 17.24
C PHE A 30 -16.19 -8.22 16.96
N PHE A 31 -16.49 -8.75 15.77
CA PHE A 31 -17.90 -8.92 15.36
C PHE A 31 -18.56 -10.17 15.93
N VAL A 32 -17.79 -11.21 16.25
CA VAL A 32 -18.34 -12.48 16.73
C VAL A 32 -18.11 -12.66 18.24
N ILE A 33 -16.86 -12.59 18.70
CA ILE A 33 -16.51 -12.91 20.09
C ILE A 33 -16.88 -11.77 21.05
N GLN A 34 -16.59 -10.51 20.67
CA GLN A 34 -16.93 -9.32 21.48
C GLN A 34 -18.35 -8.79 21.27
N SER A 35 -19.15 -9.41 20.40
CA SER A 35 -20.51 -8.92 20.05
C SER A 35 -21.44 -8.69 21.24
N GLY A 36 -21.26 -9.43 22.33
CA GLY A 36 -22.02 -9.30 23.56
C GLY A 36 -21.41 -8.43 24.66
N ASP A 37 -20.18 -7.90 24.45
CA ASP A 37 -19.42 -7.23 25.51
C ASP A 37 -20.12 -5.98 26.03
N ARG A 38 -20.74 -5.19 25.17
CA ARG A 38 -21.50 -4.00 25.58
C ARG A 38 -22.62 -4.36 26.55
N ARG A 39 -23.43 -5.37 26.21
CA ARG A 39 -24.57 -5.82 27.07
C ARG A 39 -24.09 -6.38 28.42
N LYS A 40 -22.98 -7.16 28.40
CA LYS A 40 -22.37 -7.69 29.63
C LYS A 40 -21.82 -6.58 30.51
N HIS A 41 -21.24 -5.54 29.91
CA HIS A 41 -20.75 -4.38 30.65
C HIS A 41 -21.92 -3.57 31.26
N GLU A 42 -22.99 -3.37 30.50
CA GLU A 42 -24.23 -2.75 31.00
C GLU A 42 -24.81 -3.55 32.18
N GLN A 43 -24.87 -4.88 32.09
CA GLN A 43 -25.31 -5.76 33.20
C GLN A 43 -24.41 -5.63 34.43
N ALA A 44 -23.10 -5.53 34.28
CA ALA A 44 -22.19 -5.31 35.39
C ALA A 44 -22.44 -3.95 36.05
N GLN A 45 -22.67 -2.89 35.28
CA GLN A 45 -23.00 -1.56 35.78
C GLN A 45 -24.35 -1.55 36.49
N GLU A 46 -25.37 -2.14 35.90
CA GLU A 46 -26.70 -2.28 36.56
C GLU A 46 -26.57 -2.96 37.93
N PHE A 47 -25.90 -4.12 37.96
CA PHE A 47 -25.64 -4.82 39.23
C PHE A 47 -24.90 -3.92 40.23
N TYR A 48 -23.85 -3.19 39.79
CA TYR A 48 -23.03 -2.33 40.64
C TYR A 48 -23.87 -1.24 41.34
N PHE A 49 -24.81 -0.65 40.62
CA PHE A 49 -25.68 0.39 41.19
C PHE A 49 -26.89 -0.18 41.96
N ASP A 50 -27.53 -1.21 41.44
CA ASP A 50 -28.76 -1.76 42.04
C ASP A 50 -28.49 -2.52 43.34
N SER A 51 -27.35 -3.22 43.44
CA SER A 51 -26.93 -3.89 44.67
C SER A 51 -26.49 -2.93 45.78
N GLY A 52 -26.29 -1.65 45.48
CA GLY A 52 -25.79 -0.68 46.46
C GLY A 52 -24.27 -0.74 46.66
N LEU A 53 -23.52 -1.58 45.92
CA LEU A 53 -22.08 -1.70 46.01
C LEU A 53 -21.38 -0.34 45.85
N TYR A 54 -21.88 0.52 44.95
CA TYR A 54 -21.36 1.86 44.74
C TYR A 54 -21.36 2.73 46.01
N LYS A 55 -22.32 2.56 46.92
CA LYS A 55 -22.38 3.32 48.16
C LYS A 55 -21.24 2.98 49.11
N ILE A 56 -20.95 1.69 49.21
CA ILE A 56 -19.87 1.17 50.05
C ILE A 56 -18.53 1.67 49.51
N GLU A 57 -18.31 1.49 48.22
CA GLU A 57 -17.01 1.81 47.59
C GLU A 57 -16.76 3.32 47.44
N LEU A 58 -17.78 4.13 47.15
CA LEU A 58 -17.65 5.59 47.15
C LEU A 58 -17.36 6.14 48.55
N SER A 59 -18.01 5.61 49.59
CA SER A 59 -17.70 5.99 50.98
C SER A 59 -16.25 5.66 51.34
N ALA A 60 -15.79 4.48 50.98
CA ALA A 60 -14.40 4.06 51.16
C ALA A 60 -13.43 4.92 50.34
N TYR A 61 -13.80 5.33 49.11
CA TYR A 61 -13.00 6.20 48.28
C TYR A 61 -12.85 7.62 48.86
N PHE A 62 -13.95 8.19 49.40
CA PHE A 62 -13.87 9.48 50.05
C PHE A 62 -13.01 9.43 51.34
N THR A 63 -13.09 8.36 52.09
CA THR A 63 -12.20 8.12 53.25
C THR A 63 -10.74 8.00 52.79
N TYR A 64 -10.47 7.26 51.75
CA TYR A 64 -9.13 7.14 51.17
C TYR A 64 -8.57 8.48 50.69
N LEU A 65 -9.36 9.30 49.99
CA LEU A 65 -8.94 10.61 49.52
C LEU A 65 -8.70 11.59 50.68
N SER A 66 -9.50 11.57 51.71
CA SER A 66 -9.36 12.45 52.89
C SER A 66 -8.13 12.10 53.69
N THR A 67 -7.83 10.81 53.87
CA THR A 67 -6.72 10.34 54.70
C THR A 67 -5.39 10.35 53.95
N THR A 68 -5.37 9.91 52.68
CA THR A 68 -4.13 9.71 51.90
C THR A 68 -3.78 10.94 51.10
N LYS A 69 -4.72 11.63 50.48
CA LYS A 69 -4.50 12.79 49.59
C LYS A 69 -4.91 14.12 50.19
N GLN A 70 -5.37 14.14 51.46
CA GLN A 70 -5.81 15.32 52.21
C GLN A 70 -6.83 16.18 51.44
N ASP A 71 -7.74 15.54 50.66
CA ASP A 71 -8.78 16.23 49.91
C ASP A 71 -9.94 16.63 50.81
N LYS A 72 -9.98 17.93 51.17
CA LYS A 72 -11.05 18.48 52.03
C LYS A 72 -12.45 18.36 51.48
N ARG A 73 -12.62 18.28 50.12
CA ARG A 73 -13.93 18.08 49.53
C ARG A 73 -14.38 16.63 49.72
N ALA A 74 -13.49 15.68 49.59
CA ALA A 74 -13.74 14.28 49.84
C ALA A 74 -14.10 14.04 51.32
N GLU A 75 -13.46 14.72 52.28
CA GLU A 75 -13.77 14.67 53.69
C GLU A 75 -15.23 15.14 53.99
N ALA A 76 -15.68 16.20 53.33
CA ALA A 76 -17.04 16.69 53.48
C ALA A 76 -18.07 15.71 52.88
N LEU A 77 -17.71 14.98 51.82
CA LEU A 77 -18.58 14.00 51.18
C LEU A 77 -18.61 12.66 51.93
N ALA A 78 -17.50 12.27 52.58
CA ALA A 78 -17.45 11.09 53.45
C ALA A 78 -18.43 11.16 54.63
N LYS A 79 -18.76 12.37 55.10
CA LYS A 79 -19.68 12.62 56.18
C LYS A 79 -21.17 12.71 55.77
N LYS A 80 -21.45 12.62 54.42
CA LYS A 80 -22.83 12.69 53.88
C LYS A 80 -23.43 11.30 53.68
N GLU A 81 -24.62 11.09 54.17
CA GLU A 81 -25.37 9.84 53.93
C GLU A 81 -26.00 9.75 52.54
N ASN A 82 -26.30 10.90 51.91
CA ASN A 82 -26.95 10.96 50.62
C ASN A 82 -26.21 11.89 49.64
N TRP A 83 -25.89 11.39 48.47
CA TRP A 83 -25.25 12.15 47.39
C TRP A 83 -26.23 12.44 46.25
N SER A 84 -26.12 13.60 45.65
CA SER A 84 -26.88 13.89 44.43
C SER A 84 -26.48 12.95 43.29
N ARG A 85 -27.41 12.67 42.37
CA ARG A 85 -27.13 11.80 41.21
C ARG A 85 -25.92 12.27 40.38
N GLN A 86 -25.78 13.60 40.22
CA GLN A 86 -24.62 14.18 39.54
C GLN A 86 -23.30 13.90 40.27
N ALA A 87 -23.30 14.04 41.60
CA ALA A 87 -22.12 13.76 42.42
C ALA A 87 -21.71 12.28 42.31
N ILE A 88 -22.68 11.36 42.36
CA ILE A 88 -22.42 9.92 42.20
C ILE A 88 -21.69 9.64 40.87
N VAL A 89 -22.21 10.16 39.75
CA VAL A 89 -21.62 9.92 38.43
C VAL A 89 -20.20 10.45 38.35
N VAL A 90 -19.97 11.69 38.78
CA VAL A 90 -18.64 12.33 38.72
C VAL A 90 -17.62 11.59 39.60
N TRP A 91 -18.02 11.27 40.85
CA TRP A 91 -17.11 10.61 41.79
C TRP A 91 -16.89 9.12 41.43
N TYR A 92 -17.91 8.45 40.91
CA TYR A 92 -17.76 7.11 40.37
C TYR A 92 -16.75 7.07 39.22
N GLN A 93 -16.82 7.97 38.25
CA GLN A 93 -15.84 8.06 37.16
C GLN A 93 -14.44 8.33 37.71
N ARG A 94 -14.29 9.25 38.65
CA ARG A 94 -12.99 9.58 39.27
C ARG A 94 -12.43 8.38 40.04
N MET A 95 -13.26 7.66 40.78
CA MET A 95 -12.88 6.46 41.51
C MET A 95 -12.44 5.33 40.56
N MET A 96 -13.17 5.11 39.48
CA MET A 96 -12.81 4.08 38.49
C MET A 96 -11.51 4.40 37.74
N GLN A 97 -11.14 5.69 37.60
CA GLN A 97 -9.90 6.14 37.00
C GLN A 97 -8.71 6.18 37.97
N ASP A 98 -8.95 6.12 39.28
CA ASP A 98 -7.89 6.09 40.29
C ASP A 98 -7.28 4.68 40.41
N ALA A 99 -6.25 4.42 39.59
CA ALA A 99 -5.63 3.10 39.47
C ALA A 99 -5.05 2.60 40.80
N GLU A 100 -4.50 3.52 41.63
CA GLU A 100 -3.95 3.15 42.93
C GLU A 100 -5.04 2.71 43.90
N PHE A 101 -6.16 3.45 43.97
CA PHE A 101 -7.30 3.08 44.79
C PHE A 101 -7.90 1.74 44.33
N GLN A 102 -8.11 1.58 43.02
CA GLN A 102 -8.68 0.34 42.47
C GLN A 102 -7.80 -0.89 42.76
N ALA A 103 -6.48 -0.76 42.62
CA ALA A 103 -5.56 -1.84 42.95
C ALA A 103 -5.64 -2.22 44.44
N LYS A 104 -5.63 -1.22 45.35
CA LYS A 104 -5.75 -1.43 46.79
C LYS A 104 -7.10 -2.00 47.18
N LEU A 105 -8.19 -1.57 46.51
CA LEU A 105 -9.52 -2.08 46.76
C LEU A 105 -9.64 -3.58 46.41
N LEU A 106 -9.09 -3.97 45.27
CA LEU A 106 -9.10 -5.37 44.81
C LEU A 106 -8.21 -6.29 45.65
N ASN A 107 -7.17 -5.75 46.28
CA ASN A 107 -6.29 -6.47 47.22
C ASN A 107 -6.81 -6.48 48.67
N ASP A 108 -8.07 -6.04 48.93
CA ASP A 108 -8.68 -5.97 50.24
C ASP A 108 -7.90 -5.02 51.22
N GLU A 109 -7.15 -4.03 50.71
CA GLU A 109 -6.36 -3.09 51.52
C GLU A 109 -7.18 -1.87 51.96
N ILE A 110 -8.25 -1.54 51.22
CA ILE A 110 -9.15 -0.42 51.52
C ILE A 110 -10.26 -0.83 52.45
N ILE A 111 -11.00 -1.89 52.11
CA ILE A 111 -12.04 -2.50 52.92
C ILE A 111 -11.47 -3.83 53.40
N ARG A 112 -11.16 -3.90 54.70
CA ARG A 112 -10.38 -5.00 55.28
C ARG A 112 -11.25 -6.03 55.96
N GLY A 113 -10.73 -7.24 56.10
CA GLY A 113 -11.41 -8.38 56.72
C GLY A 113 -11.82 -8.17 58.18
N ASP A 114 -11.20 -7.24 58.93
CA ASP A 114 -11.50 -6.89 60.29
C ASP A 114 -12.65 -5.84 60.43
N GLN A 115 -13.11 -5.27 59.31
CA GLN A 115 -14.17 -4.26 59.32
C GLN A 115 -15.57 -4.86 59.32
N GLN A 116 -16.46 -4.24 60.08
CA GLN A 116 -17.88 -4.57 60.03
C GLN A 116 -18.43 -4.24 58.62
N GLY A 117 -19.05 -5.24 57.96
CA GLY A 117 -19.55 -5.08 56.58
C GLY A 117 -18.63 -5.64 55.52
N PHE A 118 -17.39 -6.05 55.85
CA PHE A 118 -16.46 -6.71 54.90
C PHE A 118 -17.09 -7.93 54.21
N PRO A 119 -17.76 -8.86 54.91
CA PRO A 119 -18.37 -10.05 54.28
C PRO A 119 -19.42 -9.68 53.21
N GLU A 120 -20.27 -8.70 53.50
CA GLU A 120 -21.31 -8.24 52.57
C GLU A 120 -20.66 -7.56 51.34
N TRP A 121 -19.73 -6.64 51.55
CA TRP A 121 -18.99 -6.02 50.45
C TRP A 121 -18.26 -7.06 49.61
N LYS A 122 -17.57 -8.00 50.25
CA LYS A 122 -16.78 -9.04 49.52
C LYS A 122 -17.69 -9.94 48.66
N GLN A 123 -18.88 -10.27 49.17
CA GLN A 123 -19.86 -11.03 48.41
C GLN A 123 -20.34 -10.26 47.18
N LEU A 124 -20.77 -8.99 47.36
CA LEU A 124 -21.22 -8.15 46.27
C LEU A 124 -20.12 -7.87 45.25
N ARG A 125 -18.90 -7.61 45.72
CA ARG A 125 -17.72 -7.40 44.85
C ARG A 125 -17.38 -8.64 44.04
N THR A 126 -17.42 -9.81 44.64
CA THR A 126 -17.17 -11.07 43.96
C THR A 126 -18.21 -11.33 42.85
N GLN A 127 -19.49 -11.07 43.13
CA GLN A 127 -20.54 -11.18 42.11
C GLN A 127 -20.35 -10.18 40.97
N TYR A 128 -19.97 -8.94 41.28
CA TYR A 128 -19.66 -7.91 40.27
C TYR A 128 -18.49 -8.34 39.39
N GLU A 129 -17.39 -8.82 39.99
CA GLU A 129 -16.23 -9.29 39.27
C GLU A 129 -16.56 -10.52 38.39
N ASP A 130 -17.42 -11.42 38.85
CA ASP A 130 -17.85 -12.58 38.04
C ASP A 130 -18.59 -12.10 36.78
N ILE A 131 -19.54 -11.15 36.94
CA ILE A 131 -20.26 -10.57 35.80
C ILE A 131 -19.27 -9.84 34.84
N LEU A 132 -18.39 -9.03 35.42
CA LEU A 132 -17.43 -8.24 34.66
C LEU A 132 -16.41 -9.13 33.92
N SER A 133 -16.03 -10.28 34.51
CA SER A 133 -15.12 -11.26 33.90
C SER A 133 -15.66 -11.94 32.63
N ARG A 134 -16.99 -11.86 32.40
CA ARG A 134 -17.64 -12.35 31.18
C ARG A 134 -17.47 -11.39 30.00
N VAL A 135 -17.04 -10.16 30.25
CA VAL A 135 -16.67 -9.19 29.20
C VAL A 135 -15.33 -9.62 28.60
N VAL A 136 -15.32 -9.91 27.31
CA VAL A 136 -14.13 -10.44 26.60
C VAL A 136 -12.96 -9.46 26.70
N ALA A 137 -13.21 -8.16 26.55
CA ALA A 137 -12.20 -7.13 26.70
C ALA A 137 -11.55 -7.09 28.10
N VAL A 138 -12.32 -7.39 29.16
CA VAL A 138 -11.79 -7.44 30.53
C VAL A 138 -10.98 -8.73 30.77
N ARG A 139 -11.47 -9.86 30.26
CA ARG A 139 -10.85 -11.17 30.46
C ARG A 139 -9.55 -11.36 29.67
N TYR A 140 -9.52 -10.88 28.42
CA TYR A 140 -8.42 -11.14 27.47
C TYR A 140 -7.59 -9.89 27.15
N GLY A 141 -8.01 -8.69 27.58
CA GLY A 141 -7.20 -7.46 27.54
C GLY A 141 -6.08 -7.52 28.60
N PHE A 142 -5.02 -6.77 28.36
CA PHE A 142 -3.90 -6.74 29.29
C PHE A 142 -4.17 -5.73 30.41
N ARG A 143 -4.25 -6.21 31.65
CA ARG A 143 -4.39 -5.36 32.84
C ARG A 143 -3.06 -5.37 33.62
N PRO A 144 -2.33 -4.24 33.67
CA PRO A 144 -1.04 -4.18 34.34
C PRO A 144 -1.05 -4.64 35.79
N ALA A 145 -2.09 -4.31 36.55
CA ALA A 145 -2.23 -4.73 37.94
C ALA A 145 -2.44 -6.26 38.12
N PHE A 146 -2.94 -6.94 37.08
CA PHE A 146 -3.26 -8.39 37.10
C PHE A 146 -2.81 -9.06 35.81
N PRO A 147 -1.50 -9.08 35.52
CA PRO A 147 -0.99 -9.65 34.28
C PRO A 147 -1.16 -11.18 34.30
N THR A 148 -1.60 -11.74 33.19
CA THR A 148 -1.61 -13.19 32.96
C THR A 148 -0.72 -13.56 31.78
N TYR A 149 -0.29 -14.81 31.70
CA TYR A 149 0.69 -15.25 30.67
C TYR A 149 0.18 -15.12 29.23
N PHE A 150 -1.12 -15.09 28.99
CA PHE A 150 -1.72 -15.00 27.65
C PHE A 150 -2.13 -13.58 27.25
N THR A 151 -2.45 -12.71 28.21
CA THR A 151 -2.95 -11.35 27.92
C THR A 151 -1.96 -10.44 27.15
N PRO A 152 -0.62 -10.61 27.26
CA PRO A 152 0.32 -9.90 26.40
C PRO A 152 0.21 -10.23 24.90
N PHE A 153 -0.48 -11.32 24.56
CA PHE A 153 -0.72 -11.74 23.17
C PHE A 153 -2.17 -11.44 22.74
N THR A 154 -3.15 -11.71 23.60
CA THR A 154 -4.57 -11.63 23.23
C THR A 154 -5.06 -10.20 23.06
N TYR A 155 -4.51 -9.26 23.82
CA TYR A 155 -4.92 -7.85 23.78
C TYR A 155 -4.81 -7.23 22.36
N MET A 156 -3.85 -7.70 21.55
CA MET A 156 -3.59 -7.20 20.19
C MET A 156 -4.75 -7.47 19.20
N PHE A 157 -5.66 -8.37 19.55
CA PHE A 157 -6.77 -8.77 18.67
C PHE A 157 -8.13 -8.21 19.13
N LEU A 158 -8.19 -7.55 20.28
CA LEU A 158 -9.39 -6.97 20.86
C LEU A 158 -9.52 -5.50 20.46
N HIS A 159 -10.77 -5.01 20.35
CA HIS A 159 -10.99 -3.62 19.99
C HIS A 159 -12.16 -3.02 20.80
N GLY A 160 -12.00 -1.75 21.24
CA GLY A 160 -12.99 -1.06 22.08
C GLY A 160 -14.19 -0.49 21.32
N GLY A 161 -14.16 -0.47 19.98
CA GLY A 161 -15.25 0.02 19.15
C GLY A 161 -14.93 -0.05 17.66
N PHE A 162 -15.96 0.15 16.82
CA PHE A 162 -15.81 0.05 15.36
C PHE A 162 -14.78 1.02 14.78
N GLY A 163 -14.76 2.28 15.24
CA GLY A 163 -13.78 3.27 14.77
C GLY A 163 -12.34 2.87 15.15
N HIS A 164 -12.15 2.29 16.34
CA HIS A 164 -10.86 1.78 16.81
C HIS A 164 -10.38 0.59 15.96
N LEU A 165 -11.28 -0.37 15.68
CA LEU A 165 -10.98 -1.48 14.76
C LEU A 165 -10.63 -0.96 13.36
N LEU A 166 -11.48 -0.11 12.77
CA LEU A 166 -11.29 0.39 11.41
C LEU A 166 -9.96 1.13 11.26
N GLY A 167 -9.62 2.01 12.21
CA GLY A 167 -8.34 2.72 12.21
C GLY A 167 -7.17 1.76 12.24
N ASN A 168 -7.18 0.78 13.15
CA ASN A 168 -6.13 -0.24 13.23
C ASN A 168 -6.01 -1.06 11.93
N MET A 169 -7.11 -1.49 11.34
CA MET A 169 -7.07 -2.29 10.11
C MET A 169 -6.52 -1.51 8.91
N ILE A 170 -6.85 -0.22 8.81
CA ILE A 170 -6.27 0.66 7.77
C ILE A 170 -4.75 0.78 7.95
N PHE A 171 -4.27 1.09 9.14
CA PHE A 171 -2.83 1.22 9.39
C PHE A 171 -2.09 -0.11 9.22
N LEU A 172 -2.68 -1.21 9.69
CA LEU A 172 -2.13 -2.55 9.51
C LEU A 172 -2.03 -2.92 8.03
N TRP A 173 -3.05 -2.59 7.23
CA TRP A 173 -3.01 -2.80 5.79
C TRP A 173 -1.88 -2.01 5.14
N LEU A 174 -1.76 -0.72 5.44
CA LEU A 174 -0.79 0.18 4.81
C LEU A 174 0.66 -0.18 5.14
N VAL A 175 0.96 -0.40 6.42
CA VAL A 175 2.32 -0.68 6.89
C VAL A 175 2.62 -2.18 6.82
N GLY A 176 1.66 -3.02 7.20
CA GLY A 176 1.82 -4.47 7.26
C GLY A 176 2.08 -5.08 5.89
N CYS A 177 1.29 -4.71 4.86
CA CYS A 177 1.50 -5.22 3.51
C CYS A 177 2.91 -4.89 2.98
N ALA A 178 3.40 -3.66 3.23
CA ALA A 178 4.74 -3.28 2.81
C ALA A 178 5.83 -4.13 3.47
N LEU A 179 5.71 -4.34 4.78
CA LEU A 179 6.66 -5.13 5.54
C LEU A 179 6.59 -6.61 5.20
N GLU A 180 5.39 -7.18 5.09
CA GLU A 180 5.23 -8.59 4.75
C GLU A 180 5.83 -8.92 3.39
N VAL A 181 5.56 -8.09 2.38
CA VAL A 181 6.15 -8.25 1.03
C VAL A 181 7.67 -8.02 1.07
N GLY A 182 8.14 -7.07 1.89
CA GLY A 182 9.54 -6.68 1.97
C GLY A 182 10.43 -7.67 2.72
N CYS A 183 10.03 -8.12 3.91
CA CYS A 183 10.85 -8.99 4.76
C CYS A 183 10.36 -10.45 4.84
N GLY A 184 9.23 -10.76 4.17
CA GLY A 184 8.66 -12.11 4.16
C GLY A 184 7.73 -12.40 5.35
N ARG A 185 6.89 -13.42 5.17
CA ARG A 185 5.76 -13.73 6.06
C ARG A 185 6.16 -14.08 7.51
N VAL A 186 7.19 -14.90 7.67
CA VAL A 186 7.61 -15.38 8.99
C VAL A 186 8.20 -14.25 9.83
N LEU A 187 9.11 -13.47 9.25
CA LEU A 187 9.72 -12.33 9.93
C LEU A 187 8.68 -11.25 10.27
N TYR A 188 7.76 -10.98 9.35
CA TYR A 188 6.67 -10.04 9.57
C TYR A 188 5.76 -10.48 10.73
N ALA A 189 5.33 -11.76 10.76
CA ALA A 189 4.51 -12.29 11.85
C ALA A 189 5.25 -12.21 13.19
N GLY A 190 6.54 -12.57 13.20
CA GLY A 190 7.40 -12.44 14.37
C GLY A 190 7.54 -10.99 14.84
N LEU A 191 7.73 -10.03 13.93
CA LEU A 191 7.78 -8.61 14.27
C LEU A 191 6.46 -8.13 14.90
N TYR A 192 5.31 -8.47 14.30
CA TYR A 192 4.00 -8.08 14.84
C TYR A 192 3.81 -8.57 16.29
N LEU A 193 4.02 -9.86 16.54
CA LEU A 193 3.83 -10.45 17.85
C LEU A 193 4.85 -9.94 18.87
N LEU A 194 6.14 -9.92 18.51
CA LEU A 194 7.21 -9.55 19.43
C LEU A 194 7.16 -8.07 19.80
N THR A 195 6.90 -7.17 18.83
CA THR A 195 6.77 -5.75 19.13
C THR A 195 5.55 -5.46 19.99
N GLY A 196 4.44 -6.17 19.79
CA GLY A 196 3.25 -6.06 20.64
C GLY A 196 3.54 -6.48 22.08
N VAL A 197 4.23 -7.60 22.29
CA VAL A 197 4.62 -8.04 23.64
C VAL A 197 5.61 -7.07 24.31
N LEU A 198 6.60 -6.57 23.58
CA LEU A 198 7.55 -5.59 24.12
C LEU A 198 6.88 -4.24 24.44
N ALA A 199 5.93 -3.82 23.61
CA ALA A 199 5.16 -2.60 23.82
C ALA A 199 4.34 -2.66 25.11
N VAL A 200 3.66 -3.79 25.36
CA VAL A 200 2.88 -3.96 26.58
C VAL A 200 3.77 -4.15 27.80
N GLY A 201 4.98 -4.68 27.62
CA GLY A 201 5.99 -4.73 28.68
C GLY A 201 6.40 -3.33 29.16
N LEU A 202 6.65 -2.40 28.23
CA LEU A 202 6.94 -0.99 28.59
C LEU A 202 5.72 -0.30 29.23
N TYR A 203 4.54 -0.56 28.70
CA TYR A 203 3.29 -0.03 29.27
C TYR A 203 3.08 -0.52 30.71
N HIS A 204 3.37 -1.79 31.01
CA HIS A 204 3.28 -2.35 32.35
C HIS A 204 4.26 -1.66 33.34
N LEU A 205 5.50 -1.39 32.91
CA LEU A 205 6.48 -0.73 33.78
C LEU A 205 6.06 0.69 34.18
N VAL A 206 5.31 1.38 33.31
CA VAL A 206 4.83 2.75 33.59
C VAL A 206 3.53 2.75 34.39
N TYR A 207 2.63 1.82 34.12
CA TYR A 207 1.28 1.77 34.68
C TYR A 207 1.00 0.52 35.50
N ILE A 208 1.96 0.13 36.36
CA ILE A 208 1.94 -1.15 37.08
C ILE A 208 0.65 -1.41 37.90
N THR A 209 0.01 -0.34 38.39
CA THR A 209 -1.22 -0.41 39.18
C THR A 209 -2.51 -0.31 38.37
N SER A 210 -2.42 -0.12 37.06
CA SER A 210 -3.63 0.06 36.22
C SER A 210 -4.45 -1.22 36.16
N THR A 211 -5.73 -1.08 36.49
CA THR A 211 -6.74 -2.15 36.39
C THR A 211 -7.51 -2.10 35.08
N VAL A 212 -7.36 -1.01 34.30
CA VAL A 212 -8.04 -0.82 33.02
C VAL A 212 -7.38 -1.73 31.97
N PRO A 213 -8.18 -2.54 31.25
CA PRO A 213 -7.64 -3.43 30.23
C PRO A 213 -7.12 -2.62 29.02
N LEU A 214 -5.85 -2.80 28.68
CA LEU A 214 -5.28 -2.38 27.40
C LEU A 214 -5.78 -3.35 26.33
N ILE A 215 -6.33 -2.82 25.23
CA ILE A 215 -6.83 -3.57 24.08
C ILE A 215 -6.49 -2.83 22.78
N GLY A 216 -6.22 -3.57 21.71
CA GLY A 216 -5.99 -3.02 20.37
C GLY A 216 -4.69 -3.48 19.73
N ALA A 217 -4.72 -3.62 18.41
CA ALA A 217 -3.54 -3.95 17.60
C ALA A 217 -2.54 -2.78 17.51
N SER A 218 -2.92 -1.57 17.96
CA SER A 218 -2.21 -0.31 17.69
C SER A 218 -0.77 -0.30 18.18
N ALA A 219 -0.47 -0.90 19.33
CA ALA A 219 0.89 -0.97 19.87
C ALA A 219 1.81 -1.87 19.01
N ALA A 220 1.30 -3.02 18.54
CA ALA A 220 2.01 -3.87 17.60
C ALA A 220 2.19 -3.18 16.22
N ILE A 221 1.16 -2.48 15.74
CA ILE A 221 1.23 -1.68 14.50
C ILE A 221 2.27 -0.56 14.64
N ALA A 222 2.33 0.14 15.78
CA ALA A 222 3.38 1.11 16.07
C ALA A 222 4.77 0.44 16.01
N GLY A 223 4.88 -0.80 16.49
CA GLY A 223 6.10 -1.60 16.35
C GLY A 223 6.47 -1.89 14.91
N LEU A 224 5.49 -2.28 14.08
CA LEU A 224 5.72 -2.42 12.64
C LEU A 224 6.14 -1.10 11.99
N MET A 225 5.56 0.03 12.40
CA MET A 225 5.95 1.36 11.92
C MET A 225 7.41 1.68 12.29
N GLY A 226 7.83 1.39 13.52
CA GLY A 226 9.21 1.53 13.96
C GLY A 226 10.18 0.66 13.14
N ALA A 227 9.86 -0.63 12.95
CA ALA A 227 10.65 -1.53 12.12
C ALA A 227 10.73 -1.07 10.66
N TYR A 228 9.61 -0.63 10.08
CA TYR A 228 9.54 -0.08 8.73
C TYR A 228 10.55 1.03 8.50
N THR A 229 10.65 2.00 9.43
CA THR A 229 11.55 3.15 9.26
C THR A 229 13.02 2.74 9.24
N LEU A 230 13.44 1.76 10.04
CA LEU A 230 14.82 1.30 10.09
C LEU A 230 15.17 0.36 8.92
N LEU A 231 14.25 -0.50 8.51
CA LEU A 231 14.44 -1.40 7.37
C LEU A 231 14.55 -0.64 6.04
N TYR A 232 13.65 0.32 5.81
CA TYR A 232 13.69 1.17 4.60
C TYR A 232 14.75 2.28 4.70
N GLY A 233 15.07 2.76 5.90
CA GLY A 233 16.18 3.67 6.19
C GLY A 233 16.13 4.97 5.37
N ARG A 234 17.17 5.19 4.54
CA ARG A 234 17.29 6.39 3.68
C ARG A 234 16.54 6.30 2.35
N ARG A 235 15.86 5.19 2.05
CA ARG A 235 15.06 5.07 0.83
C ARG A 235 13.92 6.09 0.87
N LYS A 236 13.76 6.83 -0.22
CA LYS A 236 12.66 7.79 -0.37
C LYS A 236 11.36 7.04 -0.64
N ILE A 237 10.41 7.18 0.25
CA ILE A 237 9.07 6.60 0.14
C ILE A 237 8.04 7.71 -0.10
N LYS A 238 6.99 7.40 -0.83
CA LYS A 238 5.86 8.30 -1.02
C LYS A 238 5.02 8.31 0.26
N VAL A 239 4.75 9.50 0.78
CA VAL A 239 4.00 9.70 2.02
C VAL A 239 2.83 10.63 1.75
N PHE A 240 1.64 10.21 2.19
CA PHE A 240 0.49 11.10 2.33
C PHE A 240 0.61 11.81 3.69
N TYR A 241 0.44 13.12 3.71
CA TYR A 241 0.35 13.87 4.96
C TYR A 241 -0.86 14.78 4.96
N SER A 242 -1.47 14.93 6.15
CA SER A 242 -2.62 15.81 6.38
C SER A 242 -2.40 16.64 7.65
N LEU A 243 -2.55 17.94 7.50
CA LEU A 243 -2.53 18.95 8.57
C LEU A 243 -3.91 19.61 8.61
N GLY A 244 -4.88 18.91 9.21
CA GLY A 244 -6.28 19.34 9.15
C GLY A 244 -6.86 19.23 7.75
N PHE A 245 -7.29 20.34 7.17
CA PHE A 245 -7.85 20.41 5.81
C PHE A 245 -6.81 20.46 4.69
N TYR A 246 -5.54 20.72 5.01
CA TYR A 246 -4.46 20.69 4.04
C TYR A 246 -3.84 19.29 3.97
N PHE A 247 -3.89 18.69 2.78
CA PHE A 247 -3.30 17.38 2.54
C PHE A 247 -2.55 17.36 1.21
N ASN A 248 -1.44 16.63 1.17
CA ASN A 248 -0.63 16.47 -0.03
C ASN A 248 0.23 15.20 0.05
N TYR A 249 0.96 14.93 -1.00
CA TYR A 249 1.90 13.83 -1.11
C TYR A 249 3.31 14.38 -1.21
N THR A 250 4.25 13.70 -0.56
CA THR A 250 5.67 14.02 -0.68
C THR A 250 6.51 12.77 -0.66
N ARG A 251 7.77 12.87 -1.06
CA ARG A 251 8.73 11.79 -0.96
C ARG A 251 9.79 12.14 0.07
N VAL A 252 9.84 11.38 1.15
CA VAL A 252 10.80 11.56 2.24
C VAL A 252 11.54 10.26 2.52
N PRO A 253 12.79 10.31 3.04
CA PRO A 253 13.43 9.12 3.57
C PRO A 253 12.58 8.47 4.65
N ALA A 254 12.41 7.14 4.62
CA ALA A 254 11.57 6.43 5.59
C ALA A 254 11.97 6.72 7.04
N LEU A 255 13.28 6.89 7.29
CA LEU A 255 13.83 7.19 8.60
C LEU A 255 13.26 8.47 9.24
N VAL A 256 12.83 9.45 8.44
CA VAL A 256 12.24 10.71 8.94
C VAL A 256 10.89 10.48 9.62
N LEU A 257 10.18 9.40 9.28
CA LEU A 257 8.88 9.12 9.88
C LEU A 257 8.98 8.75 11.36
N LEU A 258 10.06 8.10 11.79
CA LEU A 258 10.20 7.66 13.17
C LEU A 258 10.16 8.83 14.17
N PRO A 259 11.00 9.88 14.06
CA PRO A 259 10.93 11.02 14.97
C PRO A 259 9.61 11.78 14.85
N LEU A 260 8.97 11.82 13.65
CA LEU A 260 7.67 12.46 13.50
C LEU A 260 6.56 11.70 14.24
N TRP A 261 6.54 10.38 14.17
CA TRP A 261 5.56 9.56 14.90
C TRP A 261 5.81 9.61 16.40
N ILE A 262 7.07 9.46 16.87
CA ILE A 262 7.41 9.60 18.28
C ILE A 262 7.01 10.99 18.80
N GLY A 263 7.32 12.04 18.04
CA GLY A 263 6.95 13.41 18.41
C GLY A 263 5.45 13.61 18.53
N ASN A 264 4.68 13.02 17.61
CA ASN A 264 3.21 13.05 17.68
C ASN A 264 2.67 12.31 18.91
N GLU A 265 3.19 11.11 19.24
CA GLU A 265 2.76 10.35 20.42
C GLU A 265 3.13 11.11 21.72
N CYS A 266 4.33 11.68 21.80
CA CYS A 266 4.72 12.51 22.93
C CYS A 266 3.85 13.76 23.06
N PHE A 267 3.56 14.45 21.96
CA PHE A 267 2.67 15.60 21.97
C PHE A 267 1.28 15.24 22.49
N GLN A 268 0.71 14.15 22.02
CA GLN A 268 -0.60 13.68 22.49
C GLN A 268 -0.57 13.23 23.94
N LEU A 269 0.52 12.59 24.39
CA LEU A 269 0.69 12.17 25.78
C LEU A 269 0.70 13.38 26.76
N PHE A 270 1.37 14.47 26.38
CA PHE A 270 1.53 15.62 27.27
C PHE A 270 0.44 16.70 27.11
N PHE A 271 -0.15 16.83 25.92
CA PHE A 271 -1.07 17.91 25.58
C PHE A 271 -2.45 17.45 25.10
N GLY A 272 -2.65 16.16 24.85
CA GLY A 272 -3.89 15.60 24.27
C GLY A 272 -5.07 15.47 25.24
N GLY A 273 -4.89 15.78 26.53
CA GLY A 273 -5.92 15.65 27.55
C GLY A 273 -6.22 14.19 27.94
N ALA A 274 -7.34 13.96 28.62
CA ALA A 274 -7.77 12.62 28.99
C ALA A 274 -8.19 11.85 27.71
N SER A 275 -7.41 10.87 27.30
CA SER A 275 -7.62 10.05 26.12
C SER A 275 -7.61 8.58 26.49
N GLU A 276 -8.48 7.80 25.85
CA GLU A 276 -8.47 6.32 25.95
C GLU A 276 -7.29 5.68 25.20
N VAL A 277 -6.50 6.47 24.48
CA VAL A 277 -5.36 5.99 23.70
C VAL A 277 -4.15 5.76 24.58
N ALA A 278 -3.56 4.57 24.47
CA ALA A 278 -2.40 4.16 25.26
C ALA A 278 -1.08 4.62 24.60
N TYR A 279 -0.80 5.91 24.60
CA TYR A 279 0.38 6.51 23.96
C TYR A 279 1.70 5.88 24.40
N VAL A 280 1.82 5.49 25.69
CA VAL A 280 3.03 4.82 26.21
C VAL A 280 3.22 3.44 25.54
N ALA A 281 2.14 2.70 25.30
CA ALA A 281 2.23 1.42 24.58
C ALA A 281 2.65 1.64 23.11
N HIS A 282 2.15 2.72 22.46
CA HIS A 282 2.60 3.07 21.10
C HIS A 282 4.08 3.44 21.07
N LEU A 283 4.55 4.25 22.02
CA LEU A 283 5.99 4.58 22.13
C LEU A 283 6.83 3.33 22.34
N GLY A 284 6.37 2.40 23.19
CA GLY A 284 7.00 1.10 23.39
C GLY A 284 7.07 0.29 22.11
N GLY A 285 5.98 0.29 21.31
CA GLY A 285 5.93 -0.32 19.99
C GLY A 285 6.95 0.31 19.03
N LEU A 286 6.90 1.61 18.83
CA LEU A 286 7.83 2.34 17.95
C LEU A 286 9.29 2.05 18.29
N ALA A 287 9.64 2.13 19.58
CA ALA A 287 11.00 1.89 20.05
C ALA A 287 11.44 0.43 19.84
N SER A 288 10.63 -0.54 20.29
CA SER A 288 10.95 -1.96 20.12
C SER A 288 11.04 -2.36 18.64
N GLY A 289 10.14 -1.85 17.81
CA GLY A 289 10.16 -2.07 16.38
C GLY A 289 11.40 -1.48 15.71
N ALA A 290 11.79 -0.26 16.08
CA ALA A 290 13.02 0.36 15.58
C ALA A 290 14.26 -0.48 15.96
N VAL A 291 14.35 -0.92 17.23
CA VAL A 291 15.47 -1.77 17.70
C VAL A 291 15.50 -3.08 16.93
N LEU A 292 14.35 -3.79 16.82
CA LEU A 292 14.27 -5.07 16.11
C LEU A 292 14.56 -4.91 14.61
N GLY A 293 14.08 -3.83 13.99
CA GLY A 293 14.39 -3.51 12.58
C GLY A 293 15.88 -3.25 12.36
N PHE A 294 16.53 -2.52 13.28
CA PHE A 294 17.98 -2.26 13.23
C PHE A 294 18.79 -3.55 13.42
N VAL A 295 18.49 -4.33 14.47
CA VAL A 295 19.17 -5.59 14.76
C VAL A 295 18.94 -6.60 13.63
N GLY A 296 17.72 -6.73 13.16
CA GLY A 296 17.38 -7.62 12.05
C GLY A 296 18.14 -7.28 10.78
N LYS A 297 18.22 -6.00 10.43
CA LYS A 297 19.01 -5.55 9.28
C LYS A 297 20.50 -5.89 9.42
N LYS A 298 21.06 -5.74 10.62
CA LYS A 298 22.46 -6.04 10.89
C LYS A 298 22.76 -7.55 10.90
N CYS A 299 21.86 -8.35 11.47
CA CYS A 299 22.10 -9.79 11.68
C CYS A 299 21.64 -10.66 10.51
N LEU A 300 20.54 -10.30 9.83
CA LEU A 300 19.91 -11.10 8.78
C LEU A 300 20.21 -10.54 7.36
N GLY A 301 20.87 -9.36 7.27
CA GLY A 301 21.35 -8.78 6.01
C GLY A 301 20.28 -8.75 4.92
N ALA A 302 20.58 -9.36 3.79
CA ALA A 302 19.71 -9.38 2.60
C ALA A 302 18.31 -10.01 2.83
N ALA A 303 18.15 -10.88 3.83
CA ALA A 303 16.85 -11.48 4.15
C ALA A 303 15.84 -10.47 4.74
N MET A 304 16.34 -9.39 5.34
CA MET A 304 15.51 -8.28 5.86
C MET A 304 15.60 -7.00 5.01
N GLU A 305 16.37 -6.99 3.93
CA GLU A 305 16.31 -5.86 3.00
C GLU A 305 15.01 -5.92 2.22
N PRO A 306 14.16 -4.89 2.34
CA PRO A 306 12.95 -4.83 1.53
C PRO A 306 13.35 -4.91 0.06
N GLN A 307 12.95 -5.99 -0.60
CA GLN A 307 13.12 -6.08 -2.05
C GLN A 307 12.41 -4.85 -2.64
N ALA A 308 13.11 -4.13 -3.52
CA ALA A 308 12.48 -3.05 -4.28
C ALA A 308 11.25 -3.67 -4.95
N ALA A 309 10.07 -3.19 -4.58
CA ALA A 309 8.86 -3.69 -5.21
C ALA A 309 9.04 -3.48 -6.73
N PRO A 310 8.59 -4.41 -7.60
CA PRO A 310 8.62 -4.24 -9.06
C PRO A 310 8.00 -2.91 -9.51
N GLN A 311 7.35 -2.23 -8.61
CA GLN A 311 6.68 -0.96 -8.76
C GLN A 311 7.57 0.26 -8.53
N ASP A 312 8.66 0.14 -7.74
CA ASP A 312 9.62 1.26 -7.63
C ASP A 312 10.26 1.55 -8.98
N SER A 313 10.55 0.49 -9.78
CA SER A 313 11.05 0.65 -11.15
C SER A 313 10.00 1.27 -12.08
N ARG A 314 8.72 0.90 -11.93
CA ARG A 314 7.64 1.44 -12.78
C ARG A 314 7.22 2.85 -12.36
N GLU A 315 7.16 3.13 -11.07
CA GLU A 315 6.89 4.48 -10.55
C GLU A 315 8.06 5.42 -10.81
N GLU A 316 9.30 4.94 -10.74
CA GLU A 316 10.48 5.71 -11.12
C GLU A 316 10.50 6.01 -12.62
N GLN A 317 10.11 5.05 -13.48
CA GLN A 317 9.94 5.25 -14.91
C GLN A 317 8.84 6.28 -15.22
N VAL A 318 7.70 6.20 -14.55
CA VAL A 318 6.61 7.19 -14.68
C VAL A 318 7.11 8.56 -14.22
N SER A 319 7.83 8.64 -13.11
CA SER A 319 8.39 9.90 -12.61
C SER A 319 9.46 10.50 -13.56
N LEU A 320 10.33 9.66 -14.15
CA LEU A 320 11.32 10.10 -15.15
C LEU A 320 10.64 10.56 -16.42
N LEU A 321 9.57 9.88 -16.84
CA LEU A 321 8.80 10.27 -18.02
C LEU A 321 8.07 11.60 -17.79
N ASP A 322 7.44 11.78 -16.63
CA ASP A 322 6.77 13.02 -16.25
C ASP A 322 7.77 14.20 -16.18
N GLU A 323 8.96 14.01 -15.62
CA GLU A 323 10.03 15.01 -15.59
C GLU A 323 10.52 15.33 -17.01
N ALA A 324 10.65 14.32 -17.88
CA ALA A 324 11.00 14.52 -19.27
C ALA A 324 9.95 15.34 -20.01
N LEU A 325 8.64 15.08 -19.76
CA LEU A 325 7.53 15.86 -20.33
C LEU A 325 7.51 17.31 -19.84
N GLU A 326 7.83 17.54 -18.56
CA GLU A 326 7.96 18.89 -18.02
C GLU A 326 9.11 19.67 -18.72
N LYS A 327 10.26 19.01 -18.96
CA LYS A 327 11.37 19.61 -19.70
C LYS A 327 10.99 19.90 -21.15
N LEU A 328 10.27 18.98 -21.81
CA LEU A 328 9.73 19.24 -23.17
C LEU A 328 8.80 20.44 -23.19
N GLY A 329 7.94 20.60 -22.18
CA GLY A 329 7.07 21.78 -22.04
C GLY A 329 7.85 23.09 -21.86
N LYS A 330 9.08 23.02 -21.33
CA LYS A 330 10.02 24.15 -21.19
C LYS A 330 10.96 24.31 -22.38
N LEU A 331 10.79 23.53 -23.44
CA LEU A 331 11.65 23.46 -24.65
C LEU A 331 13.10 23.04 -24.35
N ASP A 332 13.37 22.40 -23.21
CA ASP A 332 14.66 21.80 -22.86
C ASP A 332 14.77 20.39 -23.48
N MET A 333 15.06 20.34 -24.79
CA MET A 333 15.11 19.10 -25.57
C MET A 333 16.25 18.18 -25.12
N ASP A 334 17.43 18.75 -24.80
CA ASP A 334 18.59 17.98 -24.36
C ASP A 334 18.36 17.36 -22.98
N GLY A 335 17.83 18.15 -22.04
CA GLY A 335 17.47 17.65 -20.72
C GLY A 335 16.39 16.57 -20.74
N ALA A 336 15.37 16.74 -21.60
CA ALA A 336 14.32 15.74 -21.79
C ALA A 336 14.89 14.45 -22.39
N ARG A 337 15.78 14.56 -23.37
CA ARG A 337 16.45 13.43 -24.02
C ARG A 337 17.16 12.53 -23.02
N VAL A 338 17.98 13.11 -22.14
CA VAL A 338 18.72 12.35 -21.13
C VAL A 338 17.77 11.54 -20.23
N LEU A 339 16.62 12.11 -19.86
CA LEU A 339 15.64 11.42 -19.04
C LEU A 339 14.92 10.31 -19.81
N LEU A 340 14.56 10.55 -21.08
CA LEU A 340 13.91 9.54 -21.94
C LEU A 340 14.85 8.34 -22.20
N GLU A 341 16.14 8.57 -22.42
CA GLU A 341 17.11 7.47 -22.56
C GLU A 341 17.25 6.66 -21.27
N ARG A 342 17.24 7.30 -20.08
CA ARG A 342 17.19 6.58 -18.80
C ARG A 342 15.94 5.72 -18.64
N VAL A 343 14.79 6.18 -19.13
CA VAL A 343 13.57 5.35 -19.16
C VAL A 343 13.79 4.14 -20.05
N LEU A 344 14.43 4.32 -21.22
CA LEU A 344 14.71 3.25 -22.20
C LEU A 344 15.83 2.30 -21.77
N GLU A 345 16.76 2.72 -20.91
CA GLU A 345 17.73 1.81 -20.27
C GLU A 345 17.04 0.77 -19.39
N LYS A 346 15.96 1.17 -18.71
CA LYS A 346 15.17 0.28 -17.82
C LYS A 346 14.08 -0.49 -18.55
N ASP A 347 13.48 0.11 -19.56
CA ASP A 347 12.42 -0.48 -20.40
C ASP A 347 12.69 -0.12 -21.87
N PRO A 348 13.50 -0.90 -22.58
CA PRO A 348 13.83 -0.63 -23.98
C PRO A 348 12.62 -0.63 -24.93
N GLY A 349 11.51 -1.21 -24.50
CA GLY A 349 10.25 -1.28 -25.23
C GLY A 349 9.24 -0.20 -24.89
N ASN A 350 9.58 0.82 -24.13
CA ASN A 350 8.66 1.89 -23.76
C ASN A 350 8.25 2.75 -24.97
N THR A 351 7.08 2.47 -25.53
CA THR A 351 6.58 3.15 -26.74
C THR A 351 6.44 4.65 -26.55
N LYS A 352 6.03 5.12 -25.37
CA LYS A 352 5.89 6.56 -25.09
C LYS A 352 7.23 7.28 -25.12
N ALA A 353 8.23 6.72 -24.43
CA ALA A 353 9.58 7.29 -24.42
C ALA A 353 10.20 7.30 -25.82
N LEU A 354 10.05 6.21 -26.60
CA LEU A 354 10.51 6.14 -27.99
C LEU A 354 9.81 7.16 -28.89
N ALA A 355 8.51 7.38 -28.73
CA ALA A 355 7.74 8.36 -29.49
C ALA A 355 8.23 9.79 -29.23
N HIS A 356 8.42 10.16 -27.94
CA HIS A 356 8.94 11.49 -27.61
C HIS A 356 10.39 11.67 -28.10
N LEU A 357 11.22 10.66 -27.98
CA LEU A 357 12.58 10.70 -28.48
C LEU A 357 12.62 10.85 -30.01
N PHE A 358 11.72 10.16 -30.73
CA PHE A 358 11.57 10.33 -32.18
C PHE A 358 11.22 11.76 -32.55
N HIS A 359 10.33 12.43 -31.81
CA HIS A 359 9.98 13.83 -32.06
C HIS A 359 11.13 14.80 -31.76
N ILE A 360 11.95 14.55 -30.75
CA ILE A 360 13.18 15.32 -30.49
C ILE A 360 14.16 15.16 -31.67
N ASP A 361 14.46 13.91 -32.03
CA ASP A 361 15.46 13.60 -33.04
C ASP A 361 15.05 14.02 -34.44
N LYS A 362 13.74 14.09 -34.70
CA LYS A 362 13.16 14.61 -35.96
C LYS A 362 13.56 16.06 -36.25
N LEU A 363 14.01 16.83 -35.26
CA LEU A 363 14.57 18.16 -35.46
C LEU A 363 15.87 18.15 -36.24
N HIS A 364 16.59 17.00 -36.25
CA HIS A 364 17.82 16.78 -36.98
C HIS A 364 17.70 15.53 -37.87
N PRO A 365 16.92 15.57 -38.97
CA PRO A 365 16.52 14.39 -39.74
C PRO A 365 17.66 13.73 -40.51
N GLU A 366 18.78 14.39 -40.71
CA GLU A 366 19.99 13.82 -41.37
C GLU A 366 20.88 13.07 -40.36
N SER A 367 20.62 13.14 -39.06
CA SER A 367 21.46 12.49 -38.06
C SER A 367 21.26 10.97 -38.05
N GLU A 368 22.34 10.22 -37.89
CA GLU A 368 22.26 8.77 -37.68
C GLU A 368 21.41 8.40 -36.44
N GLN A 369 21.40 9.30 -35.47
CA GLN A 369 20.62 9.16 -34.22
C GLN A 369 19.13 9.14 -34.48
N PHE A 370 18.61 10.02 -35.36
CA PHE A 370 17.20 10.01 -35.77
C PHE A 370 16.80 8.67 -36.40
N HIS A 371 17.66 8.14 -37.32
CA HIS A 371 17.37 6.86 -37.97
C HIS A 371 17.45 5.67 -37.00
N ALA A 372 18.38 5.71 -36.05
CA ALA A 372 18.46 4.71 -35.00
C ALA A 372 17.20 4.72 -34.07
N THR A 373 16.76 5.90 -33.63
CA THR A 373 15.54 6.05 -32.82
C THR A 373 14.31 5.62 -33.61
N ALA A 374 14.19 6.01 -34.87
CA ALA A 374 13.08 5.58 -35.74
C ALA A 374 13.09 4.05 -35.91
N SER A 375 14.26 3.42 -36.10
CA SER A 375 14.36 1.97 -36.15
C SER A 375 13.88 1.28 -34.90
N ARG A 376 14.28 1.77 -33.72
CA ARG A 376 13.82 1.24 -32.41
C ARG A 376 12.28 1.38 -32.26
N LEU A 377 11.74 2.54 -32.63
CA LEU A 377 10.30 2.80 -32.56
C LEU A 377 9.52 1.88 -33.50
N PHE A 378 9.89 1.80 -34.78
CA PHE A 378 9.19 0.95 -35.76
C PHE A 378 9.31 -0.53 -35.42
N LEU A 379 10.46 -0.98 -34.91
CA LEU A 379 10.63 -2.35 -34.46
C LEU A 379 9.64 -2.67 -33.32
N ARG A 380 9.48 -1.75 -32.37
CA ARG A 380 8.51 -1.91 -31.27
C ARG A 380 7.06 -1.92 -31.76
N LEU A 381 6.69 -0.94 -32.59
CA LEU A 381 5.34 -0.79 -33.13
C LEU A 381 4.93 -1.97 -34.02
N THR A 382 5.85 -2.51 -34.83
CA THR A 382 5.54 -3.65 -35.72
C THR A 382 5.51 -4.99 -35.01
N ASN A 383 6.12 -5.12 -33.83
CA ASN A 383 6.09 -6.37 -33.04
C ASN A 383 4.83 -6.52 -32.19
N ASP A 384 4.12 -5.45 -31.90
CA ASP A 384 2.93 -5.45 -31.04
C ASP A 384 1.69 -5.09 -31.85
N LYS A 385 0.78 -6.06 -32.06
CA LYS A 385 -0.45 -5.84 -32.85
C LYS A 385 -1.33 -4.72 -32.32
N ALA A 386 -1.29 -4.44 -31.01
CA ALA A 386 -2.06 -3.35 -30.41
C ALA A 386 -1.52 -1.98 -30.84
N GLU A 387 -0.26 -1.88 -31.22
CA GLU A 387 0.43 -0.64 -31.61
C GLU A 387 0.45 -0.43 -33.15
N HIS A 388 -0.04 -1.38 -33.93
CA HIS A 388 -0.01 -1.31 -35.41
C HIS A 388 -0.66 -0.04 -35.95
N GLY A 389 -1.72 0.47 -35.31
CA GLY A 389 -2.41 1.70 -35.72
C GLY A 389 -1.50 2.95 -35.73
N ALA A 390 -0.44 2.97 -34.89
CA ALA A 390 0.48 4.08 -34.82
C ALA A 390 1.56 4.05 -35.94
N VAL A 391 1.77 2.88 -36.58
CA VAL A 391 2.81 2.71 -37.62
C VAL A 391 2.60 3.68 -38.76
N TYR A 392 1.37 3.85 -39.23
CA TYR A 392 1.06 4.76 -40.33
C TYR A 392 1.42 6.21 -40.01
N THR A 393 1.01 6.71 -38.84
CA THR A 393 1.28 8.09 -38.42
C THR A 393 2.78 8.38 -38.36
N PHE A 394 3.53 7.54 -37.64
CA PHE A 394 5.00 7.73 -37.54
C PHE A 394 5.72 7.53 -38.87
N PHE A 395 5.22 6.63 -39.72
CA PHE A 395 5.80 6.43 -41.06
C PHE A 395 5.61 7.67 -41.96
N GLN A 396 4.42 8.28 -41.96
CA GLN A 396 4.19 9.52 -42.69
C GLN A 396 5.09 10.67 -42.19
N GLU A 397 5.25 10.78 -40.87
CA GLU A 397 6.16 11.77 -40.30
C GLU A 397 7.62 11.52 -40.68
N TYR A 398 8.05 10.26 -40.65
CA TYR A 398 9.43 9.89 -41.04
C TYR A 398 9.69 10.20 -42.50
N VAL A 399 8.83 9.79 -43.42
CA VAL A 399 8.99 10.01 -44.86
C VAL A 399 8.97 11.47 -45.22
N ARG A 400 8.19 12.30 -44.49
CA ARG A 400 8.11 13.75 -44.73
C ARG A 400 9.42 14.45 -44.49
N VAL A 401 10.22 14.02 -43.49
CA VAL A 401 11.51 14.66 -43.14
C VAL A 401 12.72 13.92 -43.75
N SER A 402 12.57 12.63 -44.01
CA SER A 402 13.60 11.79 -44.65
C SER A 402 13.02 10.98 -45.81
N PRO A 403 12.89 11.57 -47.01
CA PRO A 403 12.32 10.88 -48.18
C PRO A 403 13.11 9.64 -48.62
N ARG A 404 14.40 9.61 -48.31
CA ARG A 404 15.24 8.42 -48.48
C ARG A 404 15.18 7.57 -47.23
N LEU A 405 14.50 6.41 -47.31
CA LEU A 405 14.35 5.51 -46.17
C LEU A 405 15.71 4.90 -45.79
N ARG A 406 16.25 5.28 -44.62
CA ARG A 406 17.49 4.76 -44.04
C ARG A 406 17.22 3.74 -42.93
N LEU A 407 16.27 2.80 -43.21
CA LEU A 407 15.89 1.75 -42.26
C LEU A 407 16.37 0.39 -42.83
N GLU A 408 16.61 -0.56 -41.94
CA GLU A 408 17.02 -1.91 -42.33
C GLU A 408 15.98 -2.61 -43.19
N GLN A 409 16.42 -3.40 -44.13
CA GLN A 409 15.59 -4.11 -45.08
C GLN A 409 14.47 -4.93 -44.40
N GLN A 410 14.81 -5.70 -43.37
CA GLN A 410 13.83 -6.54 -42.66
C GLN A 410 12.76 -5.71 -41.96
N LEU A 411 13.15 -4.56 -41.42
CA LEU A 411 12.20 -3.63 -40.79
C LEU A 411 11.26 -2.99 -41.81
N LEU A 412 11.76 -2.63 -42.98
CA LEU A 412 10.97 -2.11 -44.10
C LEU A 412 9.94 -3.13 -44.59
N PHE A 413 10.27 -4.42 -44.67
CA PHE A 413 9.28 -5.48 -44.94
C PHE A 413 8.17 -5.53 -43.90
N ARG A 414 8.52 -5.44 -42.61
CA ARG A 414 7.54 -5.43 -41.53
C ARG A 414 6.63 -4.21 -41.59
N ILE A 415 7.20 -3.02 -41.77
CA ILE A 415 6.44 -1.76 -41.91
C ILE A 415 5.49 -1.87 -43.10
N SER A 416 5.98 -2.29 -44.28
CA SER A 416 5.11 -2.50 -45.44
C SER A 416 3.97 -3.47 -45.17
N SER A 417 4.25 -4.59 -44.55
CA SER A 417 3.20 -5.59 -44.22
C SER A 417 2.14 -5.05 -43.27
N VAL A 418 2.56 -4.27 -42.24
CA VAL A 418 1.62 -3.63 -41.31
C VAL A 418 0.79 -2.55 -41.99
N LEU A 419 1.40 -1.67 -42.81
CA LEU A 419 0.70 -0.64 -43.56
C LEU A 419 -0.33 -1.21 -44.51
N VAL A 420 0.01 -2.28 -45.24
CA VAL A 420 -0.93 -2.99 -46.13
C VAL A 420 -2.11 -3.58 -45.33
N ALA A 421 -1.82 -4.20 -44.18
CA ALA A 421 -2.86 -4.81 -43.33
C ALA A 421 -3.77 -3.74 -42.69
N GLN A 422 -3.25 -2.52 -42.47
CA GLN A 422 -4.03 -1.38 -41.94
C GLN A 422 -4.79 -0.58 -43.00
N GLY A 423 -4.82 -1.02 -44.27
CA GLY A 423 -5.54 -0.37 -45.33
C GLY A 423 -4.79 0.75 -46.07
N HIS A 424 -3.47 0.80 -45.92
CA HIS A 424 -2.59 1.77 -46.58
C HIS A 424 -1.65 1.09 -47.62
N PRO A 425 -2.21 0.40 -48.68
CA PRO A 425 -1.40 -0.36 -49.62
C PRO A 425 -0.50 0.51 -50.50
N GLU A 426 -0.83 1.79 -50.75
CA GLU A 426 0.00 2.70 -51.52
C GLU A 426 1.34 2.98 -50.87
N ASP A 427 1.37 3.16 -49.54
CA ASP A 427 2.63 3.34 -48.79
C ASP A 427 3.43 2.04 -48.74
N GLY A 428 2.74 0.90 -48.55
CA GLY A 428 3.35 -0.41 -48.68
C GLY A 428 3.97 -0.68 -50.05
N GLU A 429 3.27 -0.29 -51.14
CA GLU A 429 3.75 -0.37 -52.52
C GLU A 429 5.04 0.46 -52.72
N ARG A 430 5.09 1.68 -52.16
CA ARG A 430 6.24 2.56 -52.22
C ARG A 430 7.49 1.92 -51.58
N ILE A 431 7.34 1.31 -50.43
CA ILE A 431 8.42 0.56 -49.78
C ILE A 431 8.84 -0.64 -50.59
N MET A 432 7.87 -1.44 -51.07
CA MET A 432 8.16 -2.63 -51.86
C MET A 432 8.81 -2.31 -53.20
N ALA A 433 8.42 -1.23 -53.88
CA ALA A 433 9.02 -0.77 -55.12
C ALA A 433 10.49 -0.34 -54.91
N MET A 434 10.79 0.30 -53.78
CA MET A 434 12.14 0.65 -53.40
C MET A 434 12.98 -0.61 -53.13
N LEU A 435 12.46 -1.54 -52.32
CA LEU A 435 13.16 -2.82 -51.99
C LEU A 435 13.40 -3.67 -53.25
N LEU A 436 12.44 -3.72 -54.16
CA LEU A 436 12.58 -4.44 -55.41
C LEU A 436 13.72 -3.89 -56.28
N ARG A 437 13.94 -2.57 -56.28
CA ARG A 437 15.05 -1.91 -57.01
C ARG A 437 16.40 -2.14 -56.33
N SER A 438 16.47 -2.05 -55.01
CA SER A 438 17.73 -2.12 -54.27
C SER A 438 18.17 -3.55 -53.95
N HIS A 439 17.21 -4.46 -53.70
CA HIS A 439 17.48 -5.84 -53.24
C HIS A 439 16.56 -6.86 -53.95
N PRO A 440 16.59 -6.98 -55.29
CA PRO A 440 15.60 -7.78 -56.05
C PRO A 440 15.56 -9.26 -55.68
N ARG A 441 16.63 -9.79 -55.07
CA ARG A 441 16.73 -11.22 -54.67
C ARG A 441 16.34 -11.47 -53.20
N ALA A 442 15.87 -10.47 -52.47
CA ALA A 442 15.49 -10.69 -51.07
C ALA A 442 14.25 -11.59 -50.95
N ALA A 443 14.33 -12.60 -50.06
CA ALA A 443 13.32 -13.65 -49.94
C ALA A 443 11.91 -13.12 -49.60
N GLY A 444 11.77 -11.97 -48.92
CA GLY A 444 10.48 -11.36 -48.54
C GLY A 444 9.75 -10.62 -49.66
N ILE A 445 10.41 -10.37 -50.82
CA ILE A 445 9.77 -9.57 -51.88
C ILE A 445 8.56 -10.26 -52.50
N PRO A 446 8.60 -11.54 -52.93
CA PRO A 446 7.42 -12.21 -53.50
C PRO A 446 6.20 -12.18 -52.55
N THR A 447 6.45 -12.47 -51.29
CA THR A 447 5.41 -12.43 -50.23
C THR A 447 4.83 -11.02 -50.02
N GLY A 448 5.70 -9.99 -49.97
CA GLY A 448 5.26 -8.60 -49.82
C GLY A 448 4.42 -8.13 -51.00
N ILE A 449 4.83 -8.44 -52.24
CA ILE A 449 4.07 -8.11 -53.46
C ILE A 449 2.72 -8.90 -53.50
N LEU A 450 2.70 -10.15 -53.08
CA LEU A 450 1.46 -10.94 -52.99
C LEU A 450 0.47 -10.34 -51.99
N ASN A 451 0.96 -9.88 -50.85
CA ASN A 451 0.11 -9.18 -49.83
C ASN A 451 -0.46 -7.87 -50.40
N LEU A 452 0.35 -7.09 -51.09
CA LEU A 452 -0.12 -5.91 -51.84
C LEU A 452 -1.19 -6.22 -52.84
N ALA A 453 -0.96 -7.28 -53.69
CA ALA A 453 -1.94 -7.72 -54.70
C ALA A 453 -3.28 -8.03 -54.03
N ARG A 454 -3.27 -8.81 -52.96
CA ARG A 454 -4.49 -9.20 -52.20
C ARG A 454 -5.21 -7.98 -51.64
N ALA A 455 -4.46 -7.02 -51.06
CA ALA A 455 -5.04 -5.80 -50.50
C ALA A 455 -5.68 -4.95 -51.60
N TYR A 456 -5.03 -4.78 -52.76
CA TYR A 456 -5.61 -4.04 -53.88
C TYR A 456 -6.86 -4.73 -54.46
N LEU A 457 -6.85 -6.04 -54.60
CA LEU A 457 -8.00 -6.79 -55.03
C LEU A 457 -9.18 -6.65 -54.09
N HIS A 458 -8.92 -6.73 -52.79
CA HIS A 458 -9.93 -6.52 -51.74
C HIS A 458 -10.54 -5.12 -51.78
N LEU A 459 -9.72 -4.08 -52.10
CA LEU A 459 -10.17 -2.70 -52.26
C LEU A 459 -10.82 -2.40 -53.63
N GLY A 460 -11.02 -3.38 -54.48
CA GLY A 460 -11.59 -3.23 -55.80
C GLY A 460 -10.66 -2.58 -56.82
N LYS A 461 -9.35 -2.35 -56.49
CA LYS A 461 -8.34 -1.79 -57.39
C LYS A 461 -7.74 -2.88 -58.26
N LEU A 462 -8.58 -3.47 -59.15
CA LEU A 462 -8.28 -4.67 -59.91
C LEU A 462 -7.02 -4.57 -60.76
N ASP A 463 -6.82 -3.41 -61.45
CA ASP A 463 -5.63 -3.19 -62.32
C ASP A 463 -4.33 -3.21 -61.52
N LYS A 464 -4.29 -2.53 -60.37
CA LYS A 464 -3.10 -2.56 -59.48
C LYS A 464 -2.86 -3.97 -58.95
N GLY A 465 -3.90 -4.65 -58.50
CA GLY A 465 -3.80 -6.04 -58.04
C GLY A 465 -3.22 -6.96 -59.10
N ARG A 466 -3.76 -6.90 -60.35
CA ARG A 466 -3.25 -7.66 -61.53
C ARG A 466 -1.77 -7.35 -61.81
N THR A 467 -1.41 -6.08 -61.84
CA THR A 467 -0.03 -5.66 -62.07
C THR A 467 0.93 -6.29 -61.02
N CYS A 468 0.59 -6.26 -59.76
CA CYS A 468 1.35 -6.90 -58.70
C CYS A 468 1.50 -8.44 -58.93
N LEU A 469 0.42 -9.13 -59.27
CA LEU A 469 0.46 -10.56 -59.57
C LEU A 469 1.34 -10.90 -60.80
N GLN A 470 1.26 -10.08 -61.86
CA GLN A 470 2.12 -10.23 -63.05
C GLN A 470 3.60 -10.01 -62.74
N VAL A 471 3.92 -9.04 -61.89
CA VAL A 471 5.32 -8.82 -61.44
C VAL A 471 5.87 -10.08 -60.76
N ILE A 472 5.09 -10.72 -59.87
CA ILE A 472 5.50 -11.95 -59.19
C ILE A 472 5.78 -13.04 -60.22
N CYS A 473 4.85 -13.30 -61.14
CA CYS A 473 4.97 -14.37 -62.12
C CYS A 473 6.15 -14.14 -63.09
N ARG A 474 6.49 -12.88 -63.42
CA ARG A 474 7.56 -12.53 -64.34
C ARG A 474 8.92 -12.57 -63.68
N GLN A 475 9.05 -12.05 -62.45
CA GLN A 475 10.35 -11.89 -61.80
C GLN A 475 10.73 -13.05 -60.85
N TYR A 476 9.69 -13.79 -60.34
CA TYR A 476 9.87 -14.87 -59.36
C TYR A 476 9.14 -16.13 -59.78
N PRO A 477 9.33 -16.68 -60.99
CA PRO A 477 8.54 -17.78 -61.55
C PRO A 477 8.57 -19.07 -60.75
N GLU A 478 9.68 -19.28 -59.98
CA GLU A 478 9.91 -20.49 -59.17
C GLU A 478 9.38 -20.33 -57.72
N SER A 479 8.85 -19.16 -57.34
CA SER A 479 8.39 -18.94 -55.96
C SER A 479 7.01 -19.58 -55.70
N SER A 480 6.76 -19.97 -54.48
CA SER A 480 5.44 -20.46 -54.07
C SER A 480 4.32 -19.41 -54.29
N GLU A 481 4.70 -18.13 -54.16
CA GLU A 481 3.82 -16.99 -54.39
C GLU A 481 3.41 -16.84 -55.84
N CYS A 482 4.27 -17.24 -56.82
CA CYS A 482 3.92 -17.27 -58.24
C CYS A 482 2.80 -18.28 -58.51
N HIS A 483 2.77 -19.44 -57.85
CA HIS A 483 1.69 -20.41 -57.98
C HIS A 483 0.35 -19.83 -57.51
N ILE A 484 0.38 -19.11 -56.39
CA ILE A 484 -0.83 -18.41 -55.84
C ILE A 484 -1.24 -17.30 -56.82
N ALA A 485 -0.29 -16.50 -57.31
CA ALA A 485 -0.55 -15.42 -58.24
C ALA A 485 -1.23 -15.88 -59.53
N ARG A 486 -0.77 -17.01 -60.14
CA ARG A 486 -1.36 -17.59 -61.31
C ARG A 486 -2.86 -18.01 -61.09
N LYS A 487 -3.13 -18.63 -59.95
CA LYS A 487 -4.52 -19.03 -59.60
C LYS A 487 -5.42 -17.79 -59.46
N LEU A 488 -4.91 -16.73 -58.81
CA LEU A 488 -5.70 -15.47 -58.63
C LEU A 488 -5.93 -14.75 -59.98
N LEU A 489 -4.97 -14.79 -60.90
CA LEU A 489 -5.14 -14.22 -62.25
C LEU A 489 -6.18 -15.00 -63.07
N GLN A 490 -6.17 -16.34 -63.03
CA GLN A 490 -7.13 -17.21 -63.75
C GLN A 490 -8.58 -17.03 -63.24
N GLY A 491 -8.78 -16.92 -61.91
CA GLY A 491 -10.07 -16.69 -61.30
C GLY A 491 -10.71 -15.33 -61.66
N GLN A 492 -9.93 -14.34 -62.06
CA GLN A 492 -10.41 -13.00 -62.46
C GLN A 492 -10.77 -12.92 -63.96
N THR A 493 -10.43 -13.92 -64.76
CA THR A 493 -10.80 -13.98 -66.19
C THR A 493 -12.16 -14.66 -66.41
N GLN A 494 -12.74 -15.24 -65.36
CA GLN A 494 -14.05 -15.96 -65.43
C GLN A 494 -15.20 -15.17 -64.75
N SER A 495 -14.94 -14.01 -64.18
CA SER A 495 -15.92 -13.08 -63.62
C SER A 495 -15.95 -11.78 -64.42
#